data_e98ac7eaee7d333da7acd9a7a23e8228
#
_entry.id   e98ac7eaee7d333da7acd9a7a23e8228
#
_cell.length_a   1.000
_cell.length_b   1.000
_cell.length_c   1.000
_cell.angle_alpha   90.00
_cell.angle_beta   90.00
_cell.angle_gamma   90.00
#
_symmetry.space_group_name_H-M   'P 1'
#
loop_
_entity.id
_entity.type
_entity.pdbx_description
1 polymer ?
#
loop_
_entity_poly.entity_id
_entity_poly.type
_entity_poly.pdbx_seq_one_letter_code
_entity_poly.pdbx_strand_id
1 'polypeptide(L)'
;TYKEAMKRVKAAAADKFGVGAQKLVVLGMAAVVPSKTATLAGAGISGQAEAIAANLEIVLARSTVDRYAVEQQVGGNPSSNVGTDYYVRPTAKDIERINKSKKGVLVKYMKVISKGKRVPADESARKKADEMPGVSGTQKVPFVSLHTEFDAEAIVQNEGAVIAEANQVGNSSRRLIQANVISPPAFSEDGAVTEGAGHCTFTPDSVAGTVV
;
A
#
# COMPACT_ATOMS: atom_id res chain seq x y z
N THR A 1 9.24 -11.00 -16.27
CA THR A 1 10.32 -10.52 -15.40
C THR A 1 10.01 -9.12 -14.87
N TYR A 2 10.67 -8.72 -13.77
CA TYR A 2 10.58 -7.37 -13.20
C TYR A 2 10.82 -6.27 -14.27
N LYS A 3 11.91 -6.41 -15.04
CA LYS A 3 12.26 -5.45 -16.10
C LYS A 3 11.15 -5.27 -17.14
N GLU A 4 10.51 -6.35 -17.55
CA GLU A 4 9.41 -6.28 -18.51
C GLU A 4 8.15 -5.66 -17.89
N ALA A 5 7.84 -5.99 -16.64
CA ALA A 5 6.72 -5.39 -15.91
C ALA A 5 6.91 -3.87 -15.78
N MET A 6 8.09 -3.42 -15.36
CA MET A 6 8.40 -1.98 -15.22
C MET A 6 8.39 -1.24 -16.55
N LYS A 7 8.85 -1.87 -17.64
CA LYS A 7 8.73 -1.29 -18.98
C LYS A 7 7.26 -0.99 -19.34
N ARG A 8 6.35 -1.92 -19.06
CA ARG A 8 4.91 -1.73 -19.29
C ARG A 8 4.30 -0.68 -18.38
N VAL A 9 4.69 -0.64 -17.12
CA VAL A 9 4.25 0.37 -16.15
C VAL A 9 4.66 1.77 -16.60
N LYS A 10 5.94 1.96 -16.95
CA LYS A 10 6.47 3.25 -17.43
C LYS A 10 5.81 3.69 -18.76
N ALA A 11 5.59 2.76 -19.68
CA ALA A 11 4.85 3.06 -20.91
C ALA A 11 3.39 3.47 -20.65
N ALA A 12 2.73 2.82 -19.70
CA ALA A 12 1.37 3.18 -19.32
C ALA A 12 1.29 4.56 -18.63
N ALA A 13 2.26 4.91 -17.79
CA ALA A 13 2.35 6.24 -17.17
C ALA A 13 2.61 7.35 -18.19
N ALA A 14 3.45 7.08 -19.21
CA ALA A 14 3.76 8.01 -20.28
C ALA A 14 2.55 8.33 -21.19
N ASP A 15 1.55 7.46 -21.22
CA ASP A 15 0.27 7.66 -21.95
C ASP A 15 -0.67 8.57 -21.16
N LYS A 16 -0.24 9.82 -20.91
CA LYS A 16 -0.84 10.78 -19.96
C LYS A 16 -2.34 11.04 -20.16
N PHE A 17 -2.79 11.05 -21.40
CA PHE A 17 -4.19 11.34 -21.78
C PHE A 17 -4.93 10.12 -22.30
N GLY A 18 -4.28 8.98 -22.35
CA GLY A 18 -4.82 7.78 -22.95
C GLY A 18 -5.29 6.74 -21.94
N VAL A 19 -5.49 5.57 -22.46
CA VAL A 19 -6.01 4.41 -21.73
C VAL A 19 -4.95 3.85 -20.76
N GLY A 20 -3.66 4.06 -21.03
CA GLY A 20 -2.55 3.57 -20.21
C GLY A 20 -2.59 4.12 -18.80
N ALA A 21 -2.63 5.44 -18.65
CA ALA A 21 -2.71 6.10 -17.35
C ALA A 21 -3.95 5.66 -16.55
N GLN A 22 -5.11 5.56 -17.20
CA GLN A 22 -6.34 5.08 -16.54
C GLN A 22 -6.22 3.65 -16.03
N LYS A 23 -5.64 2.74 -16.82
CA LYS A 23 -5.38 1.35 -16.40
C LYS A 23 -4.46 1.29 -15.20
N LEU A 24 -3.42 2.11 -15.21
CA LEU A 24 -2.43 2.14 -14.13
C LEU A 24 -3.04 2.65 -12.82
N VAL A 25 -3.88 3.70 -12.89
CA VAL A 25 -4.60 4.18 -11.70
C VAL A 25 -5.53 3.12 -11.14
N VAL A 26 -6.29 2.43 -11.99
CA VAL A 26 -7.16 1.32 -11.53
C VAL A 26 -6.35 0.17 -10.93
N LEU A 27 -5.20 -0.17 -11.52
CA LEU A 27 -4.29 -1.18 -10.98
C LEU A 27 -3.76 -0.75 -9.60
N GLY A 28 -3.32 0.49 -9.47
CA GLY A 28 -2.85 1.05 -8.19
C GLY A 28 -3.90 0.96 -7.09
N MET A 29 -5.14 1.32 -7.39
CA MET A 29 -6.25 1.16 -6.44
C MET A 29 -6.48 -0.29 -6.03
N ALA A 30 -6.47 -1.22 -6.99
CA ALA A 30 -6.67 -2.64 -6.70
C ALA A 30 -5.53 -3.24 -5.88
N ALA A 31 -4.31 -2.78 -6.09
CA ALA A 31 -3.11 -3.24 -5.38
C ALA A 31 -2.79 -2.43 -4.12
N VAL A 32 -3.61 -1.41 -3.80
CA VAL A 32 -3.39 -0.48 -2.66
C VAL A 32 -2.04 0.24 -2.76
N VAL A 33 -1.62 0.57 -3.98
CA VAL A 33 -0.39 1.33 -4.23
C VAL A 33 -0.70 2.81 -4.07
N PRO A 34 0.06 3.56 -3.26
CA PRO A 34 -0.14 4.99 -3.09
C PRO A 34 -0.11 5.75 -4.41
N SER A 35 -1.01 6.73 -4.54
CA SER A 35 -1.13 7.58 -5.73
C SER A 35 -0.43 8.94 -5.59
N LYS A 36 0.43 9.08 -4.59
CA LYS A 36 1.28 10.23 -4.34
C LYS A 36 2.72 9.79 -4.10
N THR A 37 3.65 10.68 -4.36
CA THR A 37 5.07 10.56 -3.98
C THR A 37 5.55 11.86 -3.39
N ALA A 38 6.75 11.87 -2.83
CA ALA A 38 7.40 13.07 -2.31
C ALA A 38 7.45 14.24 -3.33
N THR A 39 7.57 13.93 -4.61
CA THR A 39 7.73 14.91 -5.68
C THR A 39 6.49 15.10 -6.56
N LEU A 40 5.49 14.21 -6.44
CA LEU A 40 4.30 14.21 -7.28
C LEU A 40 3.05 14.30 -6.40
N ALA A 41 2.43 15.44 -6.38
CA ALA A 41 1.19 15.69 -5.64
C ALA A 41 -0.03 14.88 -6.13
N GLY A 42 0.13 14.09 -7.20
CA GLY A 42 -0.92 13.22 -7.73
C GLY A 42 -2.12 13.94 -8.31
N ALA A 43 -1.95 15.16 -8.80
CA ALA A 43 -3.03 15.95 -9.41
C ALA A 43 -3.52 15.30 -10.71
N GLY A 44 -4.82 15.01 -10.77
CA GLY A 44 -5.45 14.37 -11.93
C GLY A 44 -4.99 12.93 -12.19
N ILE A 45 -5.52 12.34 -13.26
CA ILE A 45 -5.23 10.93 -13.64
C ILE A 45 -3.76 10.75 -14.06
N SER A 46 -3.20 11.73 -14.76
CA SER A 46 -1.81 11.66 -15.22
C SER A 46 -0.81 11.67 -14.06
N GLY A 47 -0.93 12.65 -13.15
CA GLY A 47 -0.05 12.73 -11.97
C GLY A 47 -0.18 11.51 -11.05
N GLN A 48 -1.40 10.99 -10.89
CA GLN A 48 -1.62 9.74 -10.14
C GLN A 48 -0.97 8.54 -10.82
N ALA A 49 -1.04 8.43 -12.13
CA ALA A 49 -0.42 7.35 -12.88
C ALA A 49 1.11 7.39 -12.77
N GLU A 50 1.70 8.59 -12.82
CA GLU A 50 3.14 8.79 -12.60
C GLU A 50 3.55 8.40 -11.18
N ALA A 51 2.81 8.84 -10.16
CA ALA A 51 3.07 8.49 -8.77
C ALA A 51 2.93 6.98 -8.53
N ILE A 52 1.88 6.34 -9.06
CA ILE A 52 1.70 4.89 -8.98
C ILE A 52 2.83 4.15 -9.68
N ALA A 53 3.32 4.64 -10.83
CA ALA A 53 4.44 4.01 -11.53
C ALA A 53 5.72 4.04 -10.68
N ALA A 54 6.03 5.16 -10.04
CA ALA A 54 7.16 5.31 -9.14
C ALA A 54 7.03 4.40 -7.91
N ASN A 55 5.87 4.41 -7.27
CA ASN A 55 5.60 3.56 -6.10
C ASN A 55 5.59 2.07 -6.44
N LEU A 56 5.09 1.68 -7.62
CA LEU A 56 5.16 0.29 -8.09
C LEU A 56 6.61 -0.18 -8.29
N GLU A 57 7.53 0.70 -8.67
CA GLU A 57 8.96 0.35 -8.76
C GLU A 57 9.49 -0.08 -7.39
N ILE A 58 9.14 0.64 -6.33
CA ILE A 58 9.49 0.32 -4.94
C ILE A 58 8.80 -0.97 -4.50
N VAL A 59 7.48 -1.03 -4.63
CA VAL A 59 6.66 -2.19 -4.21
C VAL A 59 7.12 -3.48 -4.89
N LEU A 60 7.40 -3.45 -6.19
CA LEU A 60 7.85 -4.64 -6.92
C LEU A 60 9.28 -5.03 -6.57
N ALA A 61 10.17 -4.08 -6.30
CA ALA A 61 11.51 -4.38 -5.83
C ALA A 61 11.47 -5.05 -4.44
N ARG A 62 10.77 -4.44 -3.50
CA ARG A 62 10.62 -4.98 -2.13
C ARG A 62 9.90 -6.33 -2.14
N SER A 63 8.75 -6.44 -2.81
CA SER A 63 8.01 -7.70 -2.87
C SER A 63 8.78 -8.84 -3.56
N THR A 64 9.81 -8.55 -4.33
CA THR A 64 10.70 -9.57 -4.89
C THR A 64 11.75 -10.03 -3.88
N VAL A 65 12.40 -9.11 -3.18
CA VAL A 65 13.49 -9.41 -2.24
C VAL A 65 12.95 -9.89 -0.90
N ASP A 66 12.05 -9.12 -0.31
CA ASP A 66 11.52 -9.41 1.04
C ASP A 66 10.63 -10.65 1.02
N ARG A 67 9.81 -10.80 -0.01
CA ARG A 67 9.01 -11.99 -0.22
C ARG A 67 9.86 -13.23 -0.40
N TYR A 68 10.93 -13.15 -1.19
CA TYR A 68 11.86 -14.27 -1.35
C TYR A 68 12.49 -14.69 -0.01
N ALA A 69 12.90 -13.71 0.81
CA ALA A 69 13.45 -13.99 2.13
C ALA A 69 12.43 -14.70 3.04
N VAL A 70 11.19 -14.23 3.06
CA VAL A 70 10.10 -14.87 3.81
C VAL A 70 9.82 -16.28 3.27
N GLU A 71 9.69 -16.46 1.95
CA GLU A 71 9.46 -17.76 1.33
C GLU A 71 10.58 -18.78 1.64
N GLN A 72 11.84 -18.33 1.68
CA GLN A 72 12.96 -19.18 2.14
C GLN A 72 12.83 -19.57 3.61
N GLN A 73 12.45 -18.64 4.46
CA GLN A 73 12.31 -18.87 5.90
C GLN A 73 11.17 -19.84 6.23
N VAL A 74 10.04 -19.74 5.56
CA VAL A 74 8.85 -20.57 5.81
C VAL A 74 8.76 -21.81 4.91
N GLY A 75 9.60 -21.88 3.87
CA GLY A 75 9.70 -23.03 2.96
C GLY A 75 8.64 -23.06 1.87
N GLY A 76 8.11 -21.90 1.44
CA GLY A 76 7.13 -21.80 0.36
C GLY A 76 6.37 -20.49 0.39
N ASN A 77 5.36 -20.36 -0.45
CA ASN A 77 4.53 -19.15 -0.53
C ASN A 77 3.49 -19.09 0.61
N PRO A 78 3.62 -18.20 1.61
CA PRO A 78 2.64 -18.10 2.70
C PRO A 78 1.39 -17.29 2.35
N SER A 79 1.37 -16.56 1.23
CA SER A 79 0.30 -15.61 0.91
C SER A 79 -0.61 -16.09 -0.22
N SER A 80 -1.89 -15.74 -0.16
CA SER A 80 -2.90 -16.09 -1.15
C SER A 80 -3.67 -14.86 -1.60
N ASN A 81 -4.04 -14.82 -2.88
CA ASN A 81 -5.05 -13.90 -3.39
C ASN A 81 -6.34 -14.62 -3.87
N VAL A 82 -6.49 -15.89 -3.51
CA VAL A 82 -7.72 -16.64 -3.75
C VAL A 82 -8.84 -16.01 -2.91
N GLY A 83 -9.98 -15.75 -3.51
CA GLY A 83 -11.11 -15.11 -2.83
C GLY A 83 -10.99 -13.59 -2.67
N THR A 84 -9.90 -12.96 -3.03
CA THR A 84 -9.76 -11.50 -2.93
C THR A 84 -10.73 -10.80 -3.88
N ASP A 85 -11.61 -9.97 -3.32
CA ASP A 85 -12.44 -9.05 -4.08
C ASP A 85 -11.75 -7.70 -4.24
N TYR A 86 -11.30 -7.41 -5.45
CA TYR A 86 -10.62 -6.15 -5.77
C TYR A 86 -11.58 -4.96 -5.92
N TYR A 87 -12.90 -5.20 -6.03
CA TYR A 87 -13.88 -4.13 -6.16
C TYR A 87 -14.12 -3.35 -4.86
N VAL A 88 -13.86 -3.95 -3.70
CA VAL A 88 -14.08 -3.31 -2.40
C VAL A 88 -12.94 -2.36 -1.99
N ARG A 89 -11.83 -2.36 -2.74
CA ARG A 89 -10.64 -1.56 -2.40
C ARG A 89 -10.73 -0.09 -2.80
N PRO A 90 -11.28 0.28 -3.98
CA PRO A 90 -11.46 1.69 -4.34
C PRO A 90 -12.45 2.39 -3.41
N THR A 91 -12.08 3.58 -2.94
CA THR A 91 -13.00 4.42 -2.18
C THR A 91 -14.07 5.03 -3.09
N ALA A 92 -15.19 5.48 -2.51
CA ALA A 92 -16.24 6.20 -3.27
C ALA A 92 -15.67 7.41 -4.01
N LYS A 93 -14.73 8.13 -3.39
CA LYS A 93 -14.04 9.28 -3.97
C LYS A 93 -13.17 8.90 -5.17
N ASP A 94 -12.50 7.75 -5.11
CA ASP A 94 -11.71 7.21 -6.22
C ASP A 94 -12.60 6.81 -7.40
N ILE A 95 -13.72 6.16 -7.10
CA ILE A 95 -14.72 5.77 -8.10
C ILE A 95 -15.27 6.99 -8.82
N GLU A 96 -15.66 8.02 -8.09
CA GLU A 96 -16.17 9.27 -8.66
C GLU A 96 -15.12 9.94 -9.56
N ARG A 97 -13.88 10.05 -9.11
CA ARG A 97 -12.78 10.69 -9.84
C ARG A 97 -12.48 10.00 -11.16
N ILE A 98 -12.41 8.67 -11.16
CA ILE A 98 -12.16 7.90 -12.41
C ILE A 98 -13.35 7.99 -13.35
N ASN A 99 -14.57 7.93 -12.83
CA ASN A 99 -15.77 8.02 -13.66
C ASN A 99 -15.98 9.42 -14.26
N LYS A 100 -15.52 10.49 -13.60
CA LYS A 100 -15.45 11.85 -14.20
C LYS A 100 -14.51 11.88 -15.40
N SER A 101 -13.39 11.14 -15.36
CA SER A 101 -12.45 11.06 -16.48
C SER A 101 -13.05 10.28 -17.67
N LYS A 102 -13.61 9.10 -17.40
CA LYS A 102 -14.31 8.29 -18.42
C LYS A 102 -15.25 7.29 -17.76
N LYS A 103 -16.54 7.43 -18.03
CA LYS A 103 -17.59 6.55 -17.49
C LYS A 103 -17.31 5.07 -17.81
N GLY A 104 -17.39 4.23 -16.79
CA GLY A 104 -17.27 2.77 -16.93
C GLY A 104 -15.84 2.22 -16.98
N VAL A 105 -14.79 3.06 -16.99
CA VAL A 105 -13.39 2.64 -17.02
C VAL A 105 -13.03 1.77 -15.83
N LEU A 106 -13.42 2.20 -14.62
CA LEU A 106 -13.15 1.44 -13.40
C LEU A 106 -13.73 0.01 -13.50
N VAL A 107 -15.03 -0.11 -13.81
CA VAL A 107 -15.71 -1.40 -13.92
C VAL A 107 -15.05 -2.30 -14.97
N LYS A 108 -14.69 -1.72 -16.13
CA LYS A 108 -14.02 -2.46 -17.21
C LYS A 108 -12.71 -3.07 -16.75
N TYR A 109 -11.85 -2.29 -16.10
CA TYR A 109 -10.52 -2.78 -15.73
C TYR A 109 -10.53 -3.62 -14.45
N MET A 110 -11.42 -3.35 -13.51
CA MET A 110 -11.64 -4.23 -12.37
C MET A 110 -12.10 -5.63 -12.81
N LYS A 111 -12.96 -5.74 -13.82
CA LYS A 111 -13.31 -7.04 -14.43
C LYS A 111 -12.11 -7.78 -15.00
N VAL A 112 -11.13 -7.07 -15.59
CA VAL A 112 -9.90 -7.69 -16.09
C VAL A 112 -9.04 -8.19 -14.91
N ILE A 113 -8.85 -7.39 -13.88
CA ILE A 113 -8.09 -7.75 -12.67
C ILE A 113 -8.73 -8.95 -11.98
N SER A 114 -10.06 -8.96 -11.84
CA SER A 114 -10.80 -10.04 -11.18
C SER A 114 -10.70 -11.38 -11.91
N LYS A 115 -10.43 -11.36 -13.23
CA LYS A 115 -10.16 -12.56 -14.04
C LYS A 115 -8.69 -12.99 -14.04
N GLY A 116 -7.81 -12.23 -13.41
CA GLY A 116 -6.39 -12.55 -13.28
C GLY A 116 -6.17 -13.89 -12.55
N LYS A 117 -5.02 -14.50 -12.83
CA LYS A 117 -4.62 -15.76 -12.17
C LYS A 117 -4.62 -15.58 -10.65
N ARG A 118 -5.25 -16.51 -9.95
CA ARG A 118 -5.20 -16.60 -8.49
C ARG A 118 -4.03 -17.49 -8.08
N VAL A 119 -3.34 -17.09 -7.03
CA VAL A 119 -2.21 -17.83 -6.47
C VAL A 119 -2.62 -18.25 -5.06
N PRO A 120 -2.77 -19.55 -4.79
CA PRO A 120 -3.01 -20.04 -3.44
C PRO A 120 -1.74 -19.94 -2.60
N ALA A 121 -1.90 -19.92 -1.28
CA ALA A 121 -0.80 -20.14 -0.36
C ALA A 121 -0.46 -21.64 -0.30
N ASP A 122 0.79 -21.95 0.07
CA ASP A 122 1.19 -23.27 0.53
C ASP A 122 0.79 -23.37 2.01
N GLU A 123 -0.07 -24.34 2.36
CA GLU A 123 -0.59 -24.46 3.73
C GLU A 123 0.50 -24.61 4.79
N SER A 124 1.54 -25.41 4.47
CA SER A 124 2.67 -25.59 5.38
C SER A 124 3.47 -24.31 5.59
N ALA A 125 3.68 -23.51 4.52
CA ALA A 125 4.36 -22.24 4.60
C ALA A 125 3.52 -21.20 5.36
N ARG A 126 2.21 -21.19 5.13
CA ARG A 126 1.29 -20.32 5.84
C ARG A 126 1.28 -20.60 7.35
N LYS A 127 1.17 -21.90 7.73
CA LYS A 127 1.22 -22.28 9.13
C LYS A 127 2.52 -21.83 9.80
N LYS A 128 3.66 -22.01 9.15
CA LYS A 128 4.94 -21.52 9.70
C LYS A 128 4.98 -19.98 9.79
N ALA A 129 4.41 -19.28 8.82
CA ALA A 129 4.33 -17.81 8.88
C ALA A 129 3.46 -17.33 10.04
N ASP A 130 2.33 -18.01 10.30
CA ASP A 130 1.44 -17.70 11.42
C ASP A 130 2.08 -18.00 12.80
N GLU A 131 3.06 -18.92 12.84
CA GLU A 131 3.86 -19.24 14.04
C GLU A 131 5.04 -18.27 14.25
N MET A 132 5.37 -17.43 13.27
CA MET A 132 6.46 -16.45 13.42
C MET A 132 6.08 -15.34 14.42
N PRO A 133 7.07 -14.84 15.18
CA PRO A 133 6.83 -13.69 16.06
C PRO A 133 6.28 -12.51 15.26
N GLY A 134 5.07 -12.12 15.57
CA GLY A 134 4.37 -10.98 14.99
C GLY A 134 3.89 -10.02 16.06
N VAL A 135 3.05 -9.08 15.66
CA VAL A 135 2.35 -8.21 16.61
C VAL A 135 1.26 -9.03 17.28
N SER A 136 1.56 -9.54 18.46
CA SER A 136 0.66 -10.44 19.20
C SER A 136 -0.56 -9.74 19.81
N GLY A 137 -0.62 -8.42 19.80
CA GLY A 137 -1.62 -7.64 20.52
C GLY A 137 -1.55 -7.75 22.06
N THR A 138 -0.55 -8.47 22.60
CA THR A 138 -0.43 -8.75 24.05
C THR A 138 0.52 -7.81 24.79
N GLN A 139 0.93 -6.71 24.19
CA GLN A 139 1.84 -5.75 24.79
C GLN A 139 1.29 -5.20 26.10
N LYS A 140 2.16 -5.11 27.11
CA LYS A 140 1.81 -4.68 28.48
C LYS A 140 1.99 -3.18 28.72
N VAL A 141 2.58 -2.48 27.76
CA VAL A 141 2.85 -1.04 27.82
C VAL A 141 2.09 -0.31 26.72
N PRO A 142 1.79 0.98 26.90
CA PRO A 142 1.27 1.81 25.82
C PRO A 142 2.21 1.79 24.62
N PHE A 143 1.64 1.71 23.45
CA PHE A 143 2.36 1.68 22.18
C PHE A 143 1.77 2.74 21.24
N VAL A 144 2.63 3.56 20.66
CA VAL A 144 2.26 4.54 19.67
C VAL A 144 2.93 4.16 18.35
N SER A 145 2.13 4.03 17.32
CA SER A 145 2.61 3.83 15.96
C SER A 145 2.45 5.11 15.15
N LEU A 146 3.50 5.53 14.48
CA LEU A 146 3.52 6.67 13.59
C LEU A 146 3.78 6.20 12.17
N HIS A 147 2.90 6.57 11.24
CA HIS A 147 2.96 6.09 9.88
C HIS A 147 2.66 7.21 8.88
N THR A 148 3.32 7.21 7.73
CA THR A 148 2.99 8.11 6.62
C THR A 148 1.86 7.52 5.79
N GLU A 149 0.86 8.33 5.42
CA GLU A 149 -0.34 7.87 4.71
C GLU A 149 -0.02 7.27 3.33
N PHE A 150 0.96 7.83 2.64
CA PHE A 150 1.34 7.42 1.28
C PHE A 150 2.67 6.66 1.23
N ASP A 151 2.98 5.88 2.25
CA ASP A 151 4.14 5.00 2.27
C ASP A 151 3.97 3.87 1.25
N ALA A 152 4.94 3.73 0.34
CA ALA A 152 4.94 2.69 -0.68
C ALA A 152 5.70 1.43 -0.24
N GLU A 153 6.52 1.49 0.80
CA GLU A 153 7.25 0.34 1.33
C GLU A 153 6.42 -0.42 2.36
N ALA A 154 5.77 0.31 3.26
CA ALA A 154 4.83 -0.25 4.23
C ALA A 154 3.49 0.48 4.12
N ILE A 155 2.48 -0.18 3.61
CA ILE A 155 1.18 0.46 3.40
C ILE A 155 0.47 0.74 4.72
N VAL A 156 -0.14 1.92 4.85
CA VAL A 156 -0.82 2.37 6.08
C VAL A 156 -1.91 1.41 6.58
N GLN A 157 -2.47 0.58 5.70
CA GLN A 157 -3.43 -0.46 6.07
C GLN A 157 -2.87 -1.53 7.01
N ASN A 158 -1.54 -1.69 7.08
CA ASN A 158 -0.89 -2.59 8.03
C ASN A 158 -1.14 -2.16 9.47
N GLU A 159 -1.31 -0.86 9.72
CA GLU A 159 -1.68 -0.33 11.03
C GLU A 159 -3.05 -0.86 11.50
N GLY A 160 -4.01 -0.96 10.57
CA GLY A 160 -5.32 -1.55 10.85
C GLY A 160 -5.24 -3.01 11.28
N ALA A 161 -4.30 -3.79 10.74
CA ALA A 161 -4.07 -5.17 11.15
C ALA A 161 -3.55 -5.25 12.59
N VAL A 162 -2.65 -4.36 12.99
CA VAL A 162 -2.13 -4.29 14.37
C VAL A 162 -3.25 -4.02 15.37
N ILE A 163 -4.16 -3.08 15.05
CA ILE A 163 -5.33 -2.80 15.89
C ILE A 163 -6.26 -4.00 15.96
N ALA A 164 -6.52 -4.67 14.83
CA ALA A 164 -7.39 -5.83 14.77
C ALA A 164 -6.88 -6.96 15.66
N GLU A 165 -5.58 -7.26 15.62
CA GLU A 165 -4.94 -8.25 16.50
C GLU A 165 -5.06 -7.86 17.98
N ALA A 166 -4.77 -6.60 18.32
CA ALA A 166 -4.91 -6.11 19.70
C ALA A 166 -6.35 -6.26 20.23
N ASN A 167 -7.34 -6.03 19.38
CA ASN A 167 -8.75 -6.19 19.76
C ASN A 167 -9.15 -7.67 19.92
N GLN A 168 -8.63 -8.59 19.10
CA GLN A 168 -8.94 -10.02 19.17
C GLN A 168 -8.46 -10.65 20.49
N VAL A 169 -7.31 -10.21 21.00
CA VAL A 169 -6.78 -10.73 22.27
C VAL A 169 -7.32 -10.00 23.51
N GLY A 170 -8.35 -9.16 23.35
CA GLY A 170 -8.97 -8.41 24.46
C GLY A 170 -8.07 -7.30 25.04
N ASN A 171 -6.98 -6.97 24.37
CA ASN A 171 -6.12 -5.86 24.73
C ASN A 171 -6.78 -4.58 24.21
N SER A 172 -7.63 -3.98 25.06
CA SER A 172 -8.41 -2.82 24.67
C SER A 172 -7.53 -1.69 24.16
N SER A 173 -8.09 -0.86 23.30
CA SER A 173 -7.54 0.38 22.73
C SER A 173 -6.89 1.36 23.72
N ARG A 174 -6.96 1.09 25.01
CA ARG A 174 -6.29 1.89 26.06
C ARG A 174 -4.77 1.73 26.09
N ARG A 175 -4.22 0.68 25.48
CA ARG A 175 -2.77 0.41 25.45
C ARG A 175 -2.15 0.54 24.09
N LEU A 176 -2.95 0.56 23.03
CA LEU A 176 -2.51 0.82 21.68
C LEU A 176 -3.08 2.16 21.23
N ILE A 177 -2.23 3.13 21.06
CA ILE A 177 -2.60 4.42 20.47
C ILE A 177 -2.00 4.42 19.08
N GLN A 178 -2.83 4.54 18.07
CA GLN A 178 -2.40 4.65 16.70
C GLN A 178 -2.39 6.12 16.28
N ALA A 179 -1.29 6.56 15.73
CA ALA A 179 -1.16 7.89 15.16
C ALA A 179 -0.84 7.76 13.67
N ASN A 180 -1.79 8.07 12.81
CA ASN A 180 -1.56 8.18 11.38
C ASN A 180 -1.19 9.61 11.04
N VAL A 181 -0.06 9.81 10.38
CA VAL A 181 0.32 11.11 9.84
C VAL A 181 -0.40 11.31 8.51
N ILE A 182 -1.51 11.99 8.53
CA ILE A 182 -2.32 12.26 7.33
C ILE A 182 -1.73 13.40 6.49
N SER A 183 -0.95 14.24 7.00
CA SER A 183 -0.20 15.37 6.43
C SER A 183 -0.12 16.45 7.51
N PRO A 184 0.61 17.36 7.38
CA PRO A 184 1.50 17.92 6.42
C PRO A 184 2.93 17.82 6.87
N PRO A 185 3.67 18.62 6.33
CA PRO A 185 4.72 18.24 5.43
C PRO A 185 5.73 17.40 6.17
N ALA A 186 5.86 16.18 5.75
CA ALA A 186 7.08 15.44 6.01
C ALA A 186 8.15 15.99 5.06
N PHE A 187 9.39 15.98 5.47
CA PHE A 187 10.52 16.34 4.63
C PHE A 187 11.20 15.06 4.17
N SER A 188 11.52 14.97 2.88
CA SER A 188 12.45 13.97 2.39
C SER A 188 13.88 14.30 2.85
N GLU A 189 14.81 13.38 2.70
CA GLU A 189 16.23 13.59 3.06
C GLU A 189 16.86 14.79 2.34
N ASP A 190 16.34 15.15 1.17
CA ASP A 190 16.73 16.33 0.39
C ASP A 190 15.99 17.62 0.81
N GLY A 191 15.15 17.57 1.83
CA GLY A 191 14.40 18.72 2.35
C GLY A 191 13.12 19.06 1.57
N ALA A 192 12.71 18.27 0.58
CA ALA A 192 11.49 18.50 -0.14
C ALA A 192 10.26 18.11 0.70
N VAL A 193 9.18 18.89 0.58
CA VAL A 193 7.91 18.63 1.27
C VAL A 193 7.20 17.44 0.63
N THR A 194 6.88 16.42 1.41
CA THR A 194 6.38 15.14 0.92
C THR A 194 4.88 14.90 1.13
N GLU A 195 4.16 15.82 1.74
CA GLU A 195 2.72 15.69 2.01
C GLU A 195 2.29 14.29 2.53
N GLY A 196 3.02 13.72 3.47
CA GLY A 196 2.74 12.41 4.03
C GLY A 196 3.14 11.24 3.14
N ALA A 197 3.92 11.47 2.09
CA ALA A 197 4.50 10.43 1.24
C ALA A 197 5.95 10.13 1.65
N GLY A 198 6.36 8.88 1.39
CA GLY A 198 7.69 8.40 1.71
C GLY A 198 7.74 7.57 2.99
N HIS A 199 8.75 6.68 3.06
CA HIS A 199 8.91 5.77 4.18
C HIS A 199 9.56 6.49 5.36
N CYS A 200 8.89 6.48 6.53
CA CYS A 200 9.39 7.08 7.79
C CYS A 200 9.79 8.58 7.69
N THR A 201 9.20 9.34 6.78
CA THR A 201 9.48 10.77 6.60
C THR A 201 8.61 11.61 7.54
N PHE A 202 9.00 11.72 8.80
CA PHE A 202 8.29 12.47 9.83
C PHE A 202 8.95 13.81 10.11
N THR A 203 8.14 14.84 10.37
CA THR A 203 8.66 16.10 10.91
C THR A 203 9.01 15.93 12.41
N PRO A 204 9.96 16.71 12.95
CA PRO A 204 10.20 16.73 14.39
C PRO A 204 8.94 16.96 15.21
N ASP A 205 8.03 17.83 14.74
CA ASP A 205 6.76 18.13 15.44
C ASP A 205 5.83 16.91 15.42
N SER A 206 5.78 16.14 14.32
CA SER A 206 5.01 14.90 14.25
C SER A 206 5.52 13.88 15.26
N VAL A 207 6.83 13.73 15.40
CA VAL A 207 7.45 12.83 16.38
C VAL A 207 7.22 13.33 17.80
N ALA A 208 7.42 14.62 18.07
CA ALA A 208 7.19 15.21 19.38
C ALA A 208 5.74 15.06 19.83
N GLY A 209 4.77 15.26 18.93
CA GLY A 209 3.34 15.11 19.22
C GLY A 209 2.90 13.68 19.56
N THR A 210 3.73 12.67 19.32
CA THR A 210 3.44 11.26 19.68
C THR A 210 3.96 10.87 21.07
N VAL A 211 4.78 11.70 21.70
CA VAL A 211 5.47 11.37 22.98
C VAL A 211 4.82 12.08 24.18
N VAL A 212 3.82 12.94 23.98
CA VAL A 212 3.17 13.73 25.03
C VAL A 212 1.96 13.04 25.67
#